data_f4b7e82e46b7cc4b7000bb0158e9fe10
#
_entry.id   f4b7e82e46b7cc4b7000bb0158e9fe10
#
_cell.length_a   1.000
_cell.length_b   1.000
_cell.length_c   1.000
_cell.angle_alpha   90.00
_cell.angle_beta   90.00
_cell.angle_gamma   90.00
#
_symmetry.space_group_name_H-M   'P 1'
#
loop_
_entity.id
_entity.type
_entity.pdbx_description
1 polymer ?
#
loop_
_entity_poly.entity_id
_entity_poly.type
_entity_poly.pdbx_seq_one_letter_code
_entity_poly.pdbx_strand_id
1 'polypeptide(L)'
;MLLLSLPLFAQEPVVGVEDPESLFVDDDPVLHRNKQATLHIMRELLQCGQWDRASEWLTDAYIQHNPNAASGLAGVVYFFTEVLGVEANEDCGELTTDMVAVMAEDDYVTILRAQVLDHPNNPGETYSTSWYDTWRFVDGKADEHWDPATIAPAAP
;
A
#
# COMPACT_ATOMS: atom_id res chain seq x y z
N MET A 1 -16.35 -45.77 11.42
CA MET A 1 -15.09 -45.10 11.16
C MET A 1 -15.40 -43.90 10.29
N LEU A 2 -15.56 -42.73 10.90
CA LEU A 2 -15.89 -41.48 10.18
C LEU A 2 -14.56 -40.96 9.58
N LEU A 3 -14.43 -41.00 8.27
CA LEU A 3 -13.37 -40.29 7.56
C LEU A 3 -13.74 -38.80 7.57
N LEU A 4 -13.11 -38.04 8.46
CA LEU A 4 -13.08 -36.58 8.35
C LEU A 4 -12.31 -36.25 7.05
N SER A 5 -13.04 -35.92 6.00
CA SER A 5 -12.47 -35.26 4.83
C SER A 5 -12.06 -33.84 5.26
N LEU A 6 -10.79 -33.62 5.51
CA LEU A 6 -10.22 -32.27 5.59
C LEU A 6 -10.48 -31.57 4.25
N PRO A 7 -10.94 -30.31 4.24
CA PRO A 7 -11.05 -29.56 3.00
C PRO A 7 -9.64 -29.45 2.40
N LEU A 8 -9.48 -29.98 1.20
CA LEU A 8 -8.17 -30.14 0.53
C LEU A 8 -7.57 -28.81 0.04
N PHE A 9 -8.24 -27.65 0.24
CA PHE A 9 -7.86 -26.34 -0.28
C PHE A 9 -8.36 -25.18 0.59
N ALA A 10 -8.17 -25.24 1.91
CA ALA A 10 -8.36 -24.04 2.72
C ALA A 10 -7.09 -23.17 2.58
N GLN A 11 -7.24 -21.98 1.99
CA GLN A 11 -6.18 -20.99 2.01
C GLN A 11 -5.96 -20.50 3.45
N GLU A 12 -4.71 -20.49 3.90
CA GLU A 12 -4.37 -19.81 5.15
C GLU A 12 -4.53 -18.29 4.96
N PRO A 13 -5.19 -17.58 5.90
CA PRO A 13 -5.36 -16.13 5.78
C PRO A 13 -4.02 -15.42 5.79
N VAL A 14 -3.91 -14.34 5.01
CA VAL A 14 -2.78 -13.41 5.11
C VAL A 14 -3.00 -12.54 6.34
N VAL A 15 -2.02 -12.53 7.25
CA VAL A 15 -2.10 -11.84 8.54
C VAL A 15 -0.94 -10.88 8.68
N GLY A 16 -1.22 -9.63 9.04
CA GLY A 16 -0.21 -8.62 9.36
C GLY A 16 0.44 -8.84 10.73
N VAL A 17 1.53 -8.13 10.98
CA VAL A 17 2.17 -8.09 12.31
C VAL A 17 1.35 -7.24 13.29
N GLU A 18 1.54 -7.45 14.59
CA GLU A 18 0.83 -6.72 15.65
C GLU A 18 1.22 -5.22 15.69
N ASP A 19 2.50 -4.91 15.45
CA ASP A 19 3.02 -3.54 15.38
C ASP A 19 3.55 -3.26 13.96
N PRO A 20 2.72 -2.74 13.06
CA PRO A 20 3.10 -2.50 11.67
C PRO A 20 4.21 -1.45 11.51
N GLU A 21 4.28 -0.43 12.38
CA GLU A 21 5.29 0.62 12.28
C GLU A 21 6.70 0.12 12.63
N SER A 22 6.80 -0.95 13.42
CA SER A 22 8.09 -1.60 13.76
C SER A 22 8.85 -2.15 12.54
N LEU A 23 8.17 -2.39 11.42
CA LEU A 23 8.77 -2.88 10.18
C LEU A 23 9.54 -1.81 9.39
N PHE A 24 9.31 -0.52 9.69
CA PHE A 24 9.89 0.59 8.94
C PHE A 24 11.22 1.10 9.49
N VAL A 25 11.92 0.29 10.28
CA VAL A 25 13.26 0.60 10.80
C VAL A 25 14.34 -0.17 10.04
N ASP A 26 15.56 0.37 10.01
CA ASP A 26 16.72 -0.28 9.43
C ASP A 26 18.00 0.22 10.11
N ASP A 27 19.07 -0.59 10.12
CA ASP A 27 20.37 -0.23 10.66
C ASP A 27 21.16 0.67 9.68
N ASP A 28 20.93 0.50 8.37
CA ASP A 28 21.49 1.38 7.35
C ASP A 28 20.72 2.71 7.31
N PRO A 29 21.38 3.86 7.46
CA PRO A 29 20.71 5.16 7.55
C PRO A 29 19.97 5.57 6.26
N VAL A 30 20.39 5.10 5.09
CA VAL A 30 19.72 5.39 3.82
C VAL A 30 18.45 4.56 3.70
N LEU A 31 18.55 3.25 3.98
CA LEU A 31 17.39 2.35 3.98
C LEU A 31 16.38 2.76 5.05
N HIS A 32 16.86 3.15 6.24
CA HIS A 32 15.99 3.66 7.30
C HIS A 32 15.21 4.90 6.85
N ARG A 33 15.89 5.90 6.27
CA ARG A 33 15.25 7.12 5.75
C ARG A 33 14.16 6.77 4.71
N ASN A 34 14.46 5.87 3.78
CA ASN A 34 13.52 5.48 2.73
C ASN A 34 12.31 4.69 3.31
N LYS A 35 12.55 3.80 4.29
CA LYS A 35 11.47 3.12 5.03
C LYS A 35 10.61 4.11 5.81
N GLN A 36 11.19 5.12 6.48
CA GLN A 36 10.44 6.14 7.18
C GLN A 36 9.59 6.99 6.24
N ALA A 37 10.12 7.39 5.07
CA ALA A 37 9.32 8.07 4.04
C ALA A 37 8.17 7.17 3.55
N THR A 38 8.41 5.86 3.39
CA THR A 38 7.36 4.90 3.05
C THR A 38 6.29 4.80 4.15
N LEU A 39 6.68 4.83 5.43
CA LEU A 39 5.72 4.87 6.55
C LEU A 39 4.81 6.09 6.46
N HIS A 40 5.38 7.27 6.19
CA HIS A 40 4.58 8.49 6.01
C HIS A 40 3.65 8.40 4.79
N ILE A 41 4.11 7.86 3.66
CA ILE A 41 3.26 7.61 2.49
C ILE A 41 2.08 6.71 2.88
N MET A 42 2.34 5.60 3.57
CA MET A 42 1.31 4.64 3.97
C MET A 42 0.32 5.24 4.96
N ARG A 43 0.82 5.95 5.97
CA ARG A 43 0.00 6.48 7.06
C ARG A 43 -0.70 7.79 6.67
N GLU A 44 0.07 8.78 6.24
CA GLU A 44 -0.46 10.13 6.02
C GLU A 44 -1.22 10.24 4.70
N LEU A 45 -0.65 9.72 3.60
CA LEU A 45 -1.28 9.84 2.29
C LEU A 45 -2.35 8.78 2.06
N LEU A 46 -2.00 7.49 2.22
CA LEU A 46 -2.89 6.39 1.84
C LEU A 46 -3.94 6.08 2.91
N GLN A 47 -3.58 6.07 4.21
CA GLN A 47 -4.53 5.80 5.28
C GLN A 47 -5.37 7.03 5.65
N CYS A 48 -4.73 8.20 5.77
CA CYS A 48 -5.36 9.41 6.29
C CYS A 48 -5.76 10.41 5.20
N GLY A 49 -5.44 10.17 3.94
CA GLY A 49 -5.87 11.01 2.83
C GLY A 49 -5.27 12.42 2.80
N GLN A 50 -4.17 12.68 3.52
CA GLN A 50 -3.52 14.00 3.63
C GLN A 50 -2.69 14.32 2.37
N TRP A 51 -3.33 14.27 1.19
CA TRP A 51 -2.66 14.43 -0.10
C TRP A 51 -2.11 15.83 -0.37
N ASP A 52 -2.52 16.84 0.39
CA ASP A 52 -1.92 18.18 0.41
C ASP A 52 -0.47 18.17 0.90
N ARG A 53 -0.07 17.13 1.67
CA ARG A 53 1.29 16.90 2.14
C ARG A 53 2.14 16.03 1.20
N ALA A 54 1.59 15.58 0.06
CA ALA A 54 2.27 14.64 -0.83
C ALA A 54 3.66 15.12 -1.28
N SER A 55 3.88 16.44 -1.44
CA SER A 55 5.19 17.01 -1.81
C SER A 55 6.29 16.82 -0.74
N GLU A 56 5.94 16.46 0.50
CA GLU A 56 6.92 16.13 1.53
C GLU A 56 7.59 14.77 1.25
N TRP A 57 6.84 13.83 0.67
CA TRP A 57 7.22 12.42 0.52
C TRP A 57 7.42 11.97 -0.93
N LEU A 58 6.87 12.68 -1.90
CA LEU A 58 6.96 12.37 -3.33
C LEU A 58 7.75 13.46 -4.06
N THR A 59 8.47 13.08 -5.14
CA THR A 59 9.10 14.05 -6.04
C THR A 59 8.07 14.69 -6.98
N ASP A 60 8.38 15.86 -7.52
CA ASP A 60 7.53 16.49 -8.55
C ASP A 60 7.38 15.63 -9.81
N ALA A 61 8.43 14.88 -10.14
CA ALA A 61 8.49 14.03 -11.33
C ALA A 61 7.82 12.67 -11.15
N TYR A 62 7.40 12.30 -9.95
CA TYR A 62 6.87 11.00 -9.54
C TYR A 62 6.27 10.16 -10.68
N ILE A 63 6.93 9.04 -11.01
CA ILE A 63 6.52 8.15 -12.09
C ILE A 63 5.56 7.11 -11.55
N GLN A 64 4.37 7.03 -12.13
CA GLN A 64 3.33 6.11 -11.70
C GLN A 64 3.12 4.99 -12.74
N HIS A 65 3.24 3.73 -12.29
CA HIS A 65 2.98 2.55 -13.15
C HIS A 65 1.59 1.94 -12.92
N ASN A 66 0.81 2.44 -11.95
CA ASN A 66 -0.60 2.09 -11.82
C ASN A 66 -1.38 2.63 -13.03
N PRO A 67 -2.09 1.78 -13.81
CA PRO A 67 -2.73 2.21 -15.05
C PRO A 67 -3.93 3.16 -14.85
N ASN A 68 -4.34 3.39 -13.59
CA ASN A 68 -5.48 4.24 -13.26
C ASN A 68 -5.07 5.67 -12.87
N ALA A 69 -3.78 5.92 -12.59
CA ALA A 69 -3.29 7.20 -12.13
C ALA A 69 -2.22 7.78 -13.06
N ALA A 70 -2.27 9.07 -13.32
CA ALA A 70 -1.26 9.75 -14.14
C ALA A 70 0.04 9.98 -13.36
N SER A 71 1.19 9.97 -14.06
CA SER A 71 2.48 10.36 -13.51
C SER A 71 2.55 11.86 -13.17
N GLY A 72 3.53 12.21 -12.34
CA GLY A 72 3.74 13.52 -11.75
C GLY A 72 2.99 13.68 -10.43
N LEU A 73 3.57 14.47 -9.51
CA LEU A 73 2.96 14.74 -8.20
C LEU A 73 1.50 15.21 -8.35
N ALA A 74 1.24 16.16 -9.25
CA ALA A 74 -0.11 16.66 -9.49
C ALA A 74 -1.05 15.57 -10.01
N GLY A 75 -0.55 14.64 -10.84
CA GLY A 75 -1.36 13.53 -11.39
C GLY A 75 -1.80 12.55 -10.31
N VAL A 76 -0.90 12.16 -9.40
CA VAL A 76 -1.25 11.24 -8.31
C VAL A 76 -2.16 11.92 -7.28
N VAL A 77 -1.91 13.19 -6.93
CA VAL A 77 -2.79 13.95 -6.03
C VAL A 77 -4.20 14.02 -6.62
N TYR A 78 -4.33 14.44 -7.90
CA TYR A 78 -5.63 14.49 -8.59
C TYR A 78 -6.37 13.15 -8.56
N PHE A 79 -5.65 12.04 -8.77
CA PHE A 79 -6.26 10.70 -8.74
C PHE A 79 -6.91 10.41 -7.38
N PHE A 80 -6.23 10.68 -6.27
CA PHE A 80 -6.79 10.38 -4.96
C PHE A 80 -7.85 11.39 -4.52
N THR A 81 -7.68 12.70 -4.78
CA THR A 81 -8.60 13.74 -4.32
C THR A 81 -9.84 13.86 -5.19
N GLU A 82 -9.68 13.85 -6.53
CA GLU A 82 -10.78 14.15 -7.46
C GLU A 82 -11.40 12.88 -8.07
N VAL A 83 -10.59 11.85 -8.38
CA VAL A 83 -11.12 10.62 -8.99
C VAL A 83 -11.67 9.68 -7.94
N LEU A 84 -10.93 9.45 -6.84
CA LEU A 84 -11.36 8.59 -5.73
C LEU A 84 -12.14 9.34 -4.66
N GLY A 85 -12.07 10.68 -4.61
CA GLY A 85 -12.78 11.49 -3.62
C GLY A 85 -12.32 11.24 -2.19
N VAL A 86 -11.02 10.94 -1.99
CA VAL A 86 -10.48 10.69 -0.65
C VAL A 86 -10.44 12.01 0.14
N GLU A 87 -11.12 12.02 1.27
CA GLU A 87 -11.12 13.17 2.20
C GLU A 87 -9.99 13.01 3.22
N ALA A 88 -9.34 14.14 3.56
CA ALA A 88 -8.27 14.14 4.56
C ALA A 88 -8.85 13.95 5.98
N ASN A 89 -8.19 13.07 6.74
CA ASN A 89 -8.38 12.94 8.18
C ASN A 89 -7.20 13.62 8.90
N GLU A 90 -7.47 14.72 9.58
CA GLU A 90 -6.47 15.51 10.32
C GLU A 90 -5.93 14.76 11.55
N ASP A 91 -6.74 13.89 12.16
CA ASP A 91 -6.35 13.06 13.31
C ASP A 91 -5.82 11.70 12.82
N CYS A 92 -4.63 11.74 12.25
CA CYS A 92 -3.96 10.57 11.73
C CYS A 92 -3.20 9.84 12.84
N GLY A 93 -3.81 8.82 13.43
CA GLY A 93 -3.19 7.98 14.43
C GLY A 93 -2.02 7.13 13.88
N GLU A 94 -1.72 6.02 14.55
CA GLU A 94 -0.74 5.04 14.10
C GLU A 94 -1.22 4.32 12.84
N LEU A 95 -0.29 3.69 12.10
CA LEU A 95 -0.61 2.88 10.93
C LEU A 95 -1.40 1.64 11.35
N THR A 96 -2.61 1.48 10.79
CA THR A 96 -3.52 0.35 11.08
C THR A 96 -3.61 -0.68 9.96
N THR A 97 -2.89 -0.45 8.86
CA THR A 97 -2.82 -1.38 7.73
C THR A 97 -2.17 -2.70 8.17
N ASP A 98 -2.77 -3.83 7.83
CA ASP A 98 -2.27 -5.17 8.12
C ASP A 98 -0.97 -5.46 7.34
N MET A 99 0.15 -4.90 7.82
CA MET A 99 1.48 -5.03 7.22
C MET A 99 2.08 -6.40 7.55
N VAL A 100 2.56 -7.11 6.54
CA VAL A 100 3.24 -8.40 6.67
C VAL A 100 4.76 -8.22 6.68
N ALA A 101 5.28 -7.38 5.78
CA ALA A 101 6.72 -7.13 5.67
C ALA A 101 7.01 -5.77 5.02
N VAL A 102 8.17 -5.19 5.33
CA VAL A 102 8.77 -4.05 4.65
C VAL A 102 10.22 -4.39 4.31
N MET A 103 10.52 -4.47 3.03
CA MET A 103 11.84 -4.80 2.50
C MET A 103 12.46 -3.59 1.84
N ALA A 104 13.74 -3.34 2.09
CA ALA A 104 14.49 -2.26 1.46
C ALA A 104 15.83 -2.77 0.96
N GLU A 105 16.19 -2.37 -0.27
CA GLU A 105 17.47 -2.66 -0.90
C GLU A 105 17.81 -1.51 -1.86
N ASP A 106 19.02 -1.00 -1.79
CA ASP A 106 19.46 0.17 -2.56
C ASP A 106 18.48 1.35 -2.40
N ASP A 107 17.92 1.80 -3.52
CA ASP A 107 16.95 2.90 -3.57
C ASP A 107 15.49 2.43 -3.48
N TYR A 108 15.24 1.14 -3.27
CA TYR A 108 13.89 0.58 -3.31
C TYR A 108 13.37 0.23 -1.93
N VAL A 109 12.07 0.45 -1.73
CA VAL A 109 11.31 -0.11 -0.60
C VAL A 109 10.08 -0.79 -1.15
N THR A 110 9.88 -2.05 -0.76
CA THR A 110 8.67 -2.82 -1.07
C THR A 110 7.93 -3.13 0.21
N ILE A 111 6.64 -2.88 0.23
CA ILE A 111 5.73 -3.35 1.28
C ILE A 111 4.96 -4.58 0.81
N LEU A 112 4.65 -5.45 1.76
CA LEU A 112 3.68 -6.53 1.64
C LEU A 112 2.62 -6.33 2.71
N ARG A 113 1.35 -6.21 2.30
CA ARG A 113 0.22 -6.10 3.22
C ARG A 113 -0.87 -7.11 2.89
N ALA A 114 -1.67 -7.46 3.90
CA ALA A 114 -2.89 -8.20 3.69
C ALA A 114 -3.94 -7.32 3.00
N GLN A 115 -4.76 -7.94 2.15
CA GLN A 115 -5.93 -7.35 1.53
C GLN A 115 -7.09 -8.30 1.69
N VAL A 116 -8.22 -7.81 2.19
CA VAL A 116 -9.47 -8.56 2.29
C VAL A 116 -10.40 -8.11 1.17
N LEU A 117 -10.89 -9.05 0.40
CA LEU A 117 -11.76 -8.82 -0.75
C LEU A 117 -13.04 -9.62 -0.63
N ASP A 118 -14.11 -9.12 -1.23
CA ASP A 118 -15.36 -9.86 -1.36
C ASP A 118 -15.16 -11.10 -2.25
N HIS A 119 -15.76 -12.22 -1.85
CA HIS A 119 -15.63 -13.45 -2.60
C HIS A 119 -16.50 -13.39 -3.87
N PRO A 120 -15.90 -13.51 -5.09
CA PRO A 120 -16.62 -13.26 -6.34
C PRO A 120 -17.77 -14.21 -6.63
N ASN A 121 -17.74 -15.42 -6.05
CA ASN A 121 -18.75 -16.46 -6.30
C ASN A 121 -19.64 -16.74 -5.07
N ASN A 122 -19.34 -16.19 -3.90
CA ASN A 122 -20.06 -16.44 -2.65
C ASN A 122 -20.45 -15.11 -2.01
N PRO A 123 -21.60 -14.51 -2.35
CA PRO A 123 -22.01 -13.22 -1.80
C PRO A 123 -22.07 -13.24 -0.26
N GLY A 124 -21.43 -12.25 0.38
CA GLY A 124 -21.35 -12.13 1.84
C GLY A 124 -20.17 -12.87 2.47
N GLU A 125 -19.36 -13.58 1.69
CA GLU A 125 -18.08 -14.12 2.13
C GLU A 125 -16.93 -13.23 1.67
N THR A 126 -15.82 -13.28 2.39
CA THR A 126 -14.57 -12.59 2.04
C THR A 126 -13.42 -13.59 1.97
N TYR A 127 -12.35 -13.20 1.29
CA TYR A 127 -11.08 -13.93 1.30
C TYR A 127 -9.93 -12.94 1.46
N SER A 128 -8.81 -13.40 1.99
CA SER A 128 -7.61 -12.59 2.08
C SER A 128 -6.64 -12.91 0.95
N THR A 129 -5.93 -11.89 0.50
CA THR A 129 -4.83 -11.99 -0.46
C THR A 129 -3.73 -11.02 -0.08
N SER A 130 -2.66 -10.98 -0.86
CA SER A 130 -1.55 -10.08 -0.63
C SER A 130 -1.57 -8.94 -1.64
N TRP A 131 -1.20 -7.75 -1.17
CA TRP A 131 -0.93 -6.59 -2.01
C TRP A 131 0.49 -6.12 -1.80
N TYR A 132 1.13 -5.65 -2.86
CA TYR A 132 2.49 -5.16 -2.87
C TYR A 132 2.52 -3.75 -3.45
N ASP A 133 3.21 -2.85 -2.78
CA ASP A 133 3.58 -1.54 -3.32
C ASP A 133 5.11 -1.42 -3.26
N THR A 134 5.72 -0.96 -4.34
CA THR A 134 7.16 -0.74 -4.41
C THR A 134 7.42 0.69 -4.84
N TRP A 135 8.31 1.36 -4.14
CA TRP A 135 8.79 2.69 -4.49
C TRP A 135 10.30 2.68 -4.71
N ARG A 136 10.74 3.48 -5.69
CA ARG A 136 12.13 3.89 -5.82
C ARG A 136 12.29 5.29 -5.24
N PHE A 137 13.34 5.52 -4.49
CA PHE A 137 13.60 6.76 -3.77
C PHE A 137 14.75 7.56 -4.38
N VAL A 138 14.59 8.89 -4.41
CA VAL A 138 15.63 9.87 -4.73
C VAL A 138 15.67 10.88 -3.59
N ASP A 139 16.82 11.00 -2.94
CA ASP A 139 17.04 11.91 -1.80
C ASP A 139 16.00 11.82 -0.67
N GLY A 140 15.47 10.60 -0.44
CA GLY A 140 14.48 10.32 0.63
C GLY A 140 13.04 10.63 0.25
N LYS A 141 12.75 10.92 -1.02
CA LYS A 141 11.39 11.02 -1.55
C LYS A 141 11.13 9.93 -2.58
N ALA A 142 9.93 9.39 -2.59
CA ALA A 142 9.52 8.44 -3.61
C ALA A 142 9.43 9.13 -4.97
N ASP A 143 10.12 8.58 -5.97
CA ASP A 143 10.25 9.11 -7.32
C ASP A 143 9.53 8.23 -8.36
N GLU A 144 9.32 6.97 -8.04
CA GLU A 144 8.70 5.99 -8.93
C GLU A 144 7.97 4.92 -8.12
N HIS A 145 6.84 4.42 -8.64
CA HIS A 145 5.95 3.49 -7.94
C HIS A 145 5.39 2.40 -8.83
N TRP A 146 5.35 1.18 -8.31
CA TRP A 146 4.74 -0.01 -8.90
C TRP A 146 3.79 -0.67 -7.92
N ASP A 147 2.65 -1.13 -8.43
CA ASP A 147 1.67 -1.96 -7.74
C ASP A 147 1.04 -2.99 -8.70
N PRO A 148 0.30 -3.99 -8.22
CA PRO A 148 -0.38 -4.96 -9.06
C PRO A 148 -1.76 -4.47 -9.57
N ALA A 149 -2.04 -3.18 -9.53
CA ALA A 149 -3.33 -2.65 -9.95
C ALA A 149 -3.64 -2.98 -11.42
N THR A 150 -4.88 -3.27 -11.68
CA THR A 150 -5.43 -3.50 -13.01
C THR A 150 -6.46 -2.43 -13.37
N ILE A 151 -6.70 -2.23 -14.65
CA ILE A 151 -7.79 -1.35 -15.09
C ILE A 151 -9.11 -1.95 -14.63
N ALA A 152 -9.88 -1.18 -13.88
CA ALA A 152 -11.21 -1.61 -13.47
C ALA A 152 -12.13 -1.80 -14.71
N PRO A 153 -13.01 -2.83 -14.73
CA PRO A 153 -14.02 -2.94 -15.77
C PRO A 153 -14.88 -1.67 -15.79
N ALA A 154 -15.25 -1.22 -17.00
CA ALA A 154 -16.21 -0.13 -17.12
C ALA A 154 -17.50 -0.50 -16.36
N ALA A 155 -18.03 0.43 -15.58
CA ALA A 155 -19.33 0.23 -14.94
C ALA A 155 -20.39 -0.05 -16.02
N PRO A 156 -21.32 -1.01 -15.78
CA PRO A 156 -22.36 -1.40 -16.74
C PRO A 156 -23.36 -0.26 -17.02
#